data_c8e9a099ce4c9b965dec174db8d6724d
#
_entry.id   c8e9a099ce4c9b965dec174db8d6724d
#
_cell.length_a   1.000
_cell.length_b   1.000
_cell.length_c   1.000
_cell.angle_alpha   90.00
_cell.angle_beta   90.00
_cell.angle_gamma   90.00
#
_symmetry.space_group_name_H-M   'P 1'
#
loop_
_entity.id
_entity.type
_entity.pdbx_description
1 polymer ?
#
loop_
_entity_poly.entity_id
_entity_poly.type
_entity_poly.pdbx_seq_one_letter_code
_entity_poly.pdbx_strand_id
1 'polypeptide(L)'
;QGKRQGIDVMIRTMLQGKLHRVKVTQADLHYEGSCAIDQDFLDASGILENEAIDIWNVTNGKRFSTYAIAAERGSKIISVNGAAAHCAEVGDIVIIASFVTMSDEEARTWRPKVAYFEGDNEMKRTAKAIPVQVAW
;
A
#
# COMPACT_ATOMS: atom_id res chain seq x y z
N GLN A 1 -25.29 25.02 -4.87
CA GLN A 1 -25.16 24.46 -4.84
C GLN A 1 -24.94 23.66 -5.29
N GLY A 2 -24.72 23.75 -5.56
CA GLY A 2 -24.49 23.17 -5.95
C GLY A 2 -24.64 22.03 -6.18
N LYS A 3 -24.70 21.59 -5.75
CA LYS A 3 -25.03 20.52 -5.93
C LYS A 3 -26.15 20.44 -6.14
N ARG A 4 -26.29 20.12 -6.53
CA ARG A 4 -27.38 19.98 -6.84
C ARG A 4 -27.93 19.13 -5.96
N GLN A 5 -28.83 19.41 -5.37
CA GLN A 5 -29.34 18.67 -4.50
C GLN A 5 -29.86 17.46 -5.01
N GLY A 6 -29.64 16.37 -4.39
CA GLY A 6 -30.13 15.11 -4.80
C GLY A 6 -29.51 14.62 -6.08
N ILE A 7 -28.59 15.38 -6.57
CA ILE A 7 -27.92 14.94 -7.75
C ILE A 7 -26.85 13.99 -7.39
N ASP A 8 -26.81 12.92 -8.11
CA ASP A 8 -25.83 11.90 -7.86
C ASP A 8 -24.45 12.40 -8.20
N VAL A 9 -23.58 12.36 -7.21
CA VAL A 9 -22.17 12.62 -7.43
C VAL A 9 -21.53 11.27 -7.63
N MET A 10 -20.91 11.06 -8.79
CA MET A 10 -20.21 9.82 -9.02
C MET A 10 -18.95 9.79 -8.17
N ILE A 11 -18.81 8.75 -7.38
CA ILE A 11 -17.68 8.53 -6.51
C ILE A 11 -16.85 7.38 -7.08
N ARG A 12 -15.55 7.55 -7.12
CA ARG A 12 -14.63 6.52 -7.59
C ARG A 12 -13.66 6.15 -6.49
N THR A 13 -13.27 4.88 -6.46
CA THR A 13 -12.23 4.40 -5.56
C THR A 13 -10.94 4.30 -6.38
N MET A 14 -9.94 5.06 -5.95
CA MET A 14 -8.69 5.23 -6.70
C MET A 14 -7.51 4.72 -5.89
N LEU A 15 -6.48 4.26 -6.58
CA LEU A 15 -5.22 3.92 -5.92
C LEU A 15 -4.66 5.20 -5.28
N GLN A 16 -4.52 5.20 -3.95
CA GLN A 16 -3.94 6.33 -3.25
C GLN A 16 -2.42 6.30 -3.36
N GLY A 17 -1.83 5.12 -3.11
CA GLY A 17 -0.41 4.92 -3.19
C GLY A 17 -0.07 3.47 -2.94
N LYS A 18 1.16 3.09 -3.24
CA LYS A 18 1.60 1.72 -2.99
C LYS A 18 3.10 1.62 -2.83
N LEU A 19 3.49 0.55 -2.13
CA LEU A 19 4.86 0.09 -2.04
C LEU A 19 4.95 -1.11 -2.96
N HIS A 20 5.75 -0.99 -4.02
CA HIS A 20 5.83 -2.03 -5.03
C HIS A 20 7.03 -2.92 -4.80
N ARG A 21 6.76 -4.19 -4.40
CA ARG A 21 7.74 -5.25 -4.26
C ARG A 21 8.67 -5.05 -3.07
N VAL A 22 8.09 -4.72 -1.91
CA VAL A 22 8.84 -4.76 -0.64
C VAL A 22 8.93 -6.22 -0.17
N LYS A 23 9.92 -6.47 0.66
CA LYS A 23 10.17 -7.80 1.20
C LYS A 23 9.74 -7.86 2.66
N VAL A 24 9.01 -8.90 3.02
CA VAL A 24 8.59 -9.13 4.41
C VAL A 24 9.83 -9.45 5.24
N THR A 25 10.04 -8.67 6.30
CA THR A 25 11.19 -8.85 7.18
C THR A 25 10.85 -9.60 8.44
N GLN A 26 9.58 -9.58 8.84
CA GLN A 26 9.11 -10.26 10.05
C GLN A 26 7.67 -10.71 9.84
N ALA A 27 7.28 -11.79 10.52
CA ALA A 27 5.92 -12.29 10.52
C ALA A 27 5.64 -12.79 11.94
N ASP A 28 4.85 -12.04 12.71
CA ASP A 28 4.60 -12.32 14.12
C ASP A 28 3.13 -12.63 14.34
N LEU A 29 2.82 -13.92 14.46
CA LEU A 29 1.46 -14.40 14.63
C LEU A 29 0.82 -13.91 15.92
N HIS A 30 1.60 -13.66 16.94
CA HIS A 30 1.11 -13.33 18.28
C HIS A 30 1.12 -11.84 18.59
N TYR A 31 1.49 -11.00 17.65
CA TYR A 31 1.40 -9.55 17.81
C TYR A 31 0.02 -9.09 17.35
N GLU A 32 -0.36 -7.86 17.71
CA GLU A 32 -1.63 -7.31 17.25
C GLU A 32 -1.69 -7.27 15.73
N GLY A 33 -2.83 -7.69 15.17
CA GLY A 33 -3.01 -7.75 13.72
C GLY A 33 -2.78 -6.40 13.07
N SER A 34 -1.79 -6.34 12.17
CA SER A 34 -1.38 -5.09 11.53
C SER A 34 -0.23 -5.40 10.57
N CYS A 35 0.20 -4.40 9.83
CA CYS A 35 1.47 -4.48 9.11
C CYS A 35 2.31 -3.28 9.52
N ALA A 36 3.43 -3.56 10.18
CA ALA A 36 4.37 -2.51 10.58
C ALA A 36 5.27 -2.17 9.40
N ILE A 37 5.33 -0.89 9.06
CA ILE A 37 6.00 -0.41 7.86
C ILE A 37 6.94 0.72 8.25
N ASP A 38 8.20 0.64 7.80
CA ASP A 38 9.17 1.72 7.98
C ASP A 38 8.52 3.08 7.68
N GLN A 39 8.68 4.03 8.58
CA GLN A 39 8.07 5.36 8.43
C GLN A 39 8.49 6.04 7.11
N ASP A 40 9.72 5.81 6.65
CA ASP A 40 10.17 6.37 5.37
C ASP A 40 9.33 5.82 4.21
N PHE A 41 8.95 4.54 4.29
CA PHE A 41 8.12 3.92 3.27
C PHE A 41 6.69 4.46 3.32
N LEU A 42 6.17 4.68 4.52
CA LEU A 42 4.86 5.30 4.69
C LEU A 42 4.86 6.70 4.07
N ASP A 43 5.89 7.48 4.34
CA ASP A 43 6.02 8.83 3.78
C ASP A 43 6.05 8.78 2.25
N ALA A 44 6.82 7.85 1.70
CA ALA A 44 6.99 7.76 0.25
C ALA A 44 5.70 7.36 -0.47
N SER A 45 4.86 6.56 0.17
CA SER A 45 3.61 6.06 -0.41
C SER A 45 2.39 6.90 -0.03
N GLY A 46 2.54 7.80 0.94
CA GLY A 46 1.42 8.56 1.47
C GLY A 46 0.45 7.75 2.31
N ILE A 47 0.81 6.52 2.68
CA ILE A 47 -0.02 5.69 3.56
C ILE A 47 0.17 6.18 4.99
N LEU A 48 -0.96 6.38 5.68
CA LEU A 48 -0.93 6.85 7.06
C LEU A 48 -1.04 5.68 8.03
N GLU A 49 -0.52 5.88 9.22
CA GLU A 49 -0.73 4.95 10.31
C GLU A 49 -2.22 4.78 10.55
N ASN A 50 -2.65 3.56 10.80
CA ASN A 50 -4.05 3.15 10.99
C ASN A 50 -4.88 3.12 9.70
N GLU A 51 -4.29 3.40 8.57
CA GLU A 51 -5.01 3.34 7.30
C GLU A 51 -5.18 1.89 6.85
N ALA A 52 -6.34 1.58 6.28
CA ALA A 52 -6.60 0.27 5.71
C ALA A 52 -5.71 0.05 4.50
N ILE A 53 -5.13 -1.12 4.41
CA ILE A 53 -4.25 -1.48 3.29
C ILE A 53 -4.59 -2.87 2.79
N ASP A 54 -4.34 -3.07 1.50
CA ASP A 54 -4.37 -4.39 0.87
C ASP A 54 -2.94 -4.82 0.64
N ILE A 55 -2.67 -6.09 0.89
CA ILE A 55 -1.35 -6.67 0.68
C ILE A 55 -1.51 -7.82 -0.32
N TRP A 56 -0.73 -7.75 -1.40
CA TRP A 56 -0.74 -8.76 -2.45
C TRP A 56 0.61 -9.45 -2.44
N ASN A 57 0.61 -10.73 -2.07
CA ASN A 57 1.84 -11.49 -1.94
C ASN A 57 2.24 -12.05 -3.31
N VAL A 58 3.27 -11.50 -3.89
CA VAL A 58 3.76 -11.90 -5.22
C VAL A 58 4.31 -13.32 -5.18
N THR A 59 4.92 -13.70 -4.06
CA THR A 59 5.59 -15.00 -3.92
C THR A 59 4.60 -16.16 -3.88
N ASN A 60 3.49 -16.01 -3.14
CA ASN A 60 2.54 -17.12 -2.96
C ASN A 60 1.15 -16.86 -3.55
N GLY A 61 0.89 -15.66 -4.08
CA GLY A 61 -0.37 -15.33 -4.70
C GLY A 61 -1.49 -14.96 -3.75
N LYS A 62 -1.26 -14.97 -2.45
CA LYS A 62 -2.31 -14.62 -1.48
C LYS A 62 -2.56 -13.12 -1.46
N ARG A 63 -3.83 -12.77 -1.22
CA ARG A 63 -4.25 -11.37 -1.11
C ARG A 63 -5.02 -11.23 0.18
N PHE A 64 -4.68 -10.22 0.98
CA PHE A 64 -5.30 -10.03 2.28
C PHE A 64 -5.31 -8.55 2.65
N SER A 65 -6.13 -8.20 3.61
CA SER A 65 -6.28 -6.82 4.06
C SER A 65 -5.95 -6.71 5.54
N THR A 66 -5.38 -5.58 5.92
CA THR A 66 -5.09 -5.25 7.30
C THR A 66 -5.01 -3.72 7.40
N TYR A 67 -4.30 -3.20 8.37
CA TYR A 67 -4.04 -1.76 8.48
C TYR A 67 -2.57 -1.54 8.79
N ALA A 68 -2.08 -0.34 8.48
CA ALA A 68 -0.68 0.00 8.63
C ALA A 68 -0.40 0.53 10.03
N ILE A 69 0.75 0.17 10.58
CA ILE A 69 1.31 0.85 11.75
C ILE A 69 2.75 1.25 11.40
N ALA A 70 3.26 2.25 12.10
CA ALA A 70 4.61 2.72 11.81
C ALA A 70 5.66 1.86 12.48
N ALA A 71 6.72 1.56 11.74
CA ALA A 71 7.95 1.02 12.29
C ALA A 71 9.01 2.10 12.26
N GLU A 72 10.08 1.91 12.99
CA GLU A 72 11.13 2.89 13.13
C GLU A 72 11.66 3.36 11.77
N ARG A 73 11.82 4.66 11.63
CA ARG A 73 12.33 5.27 10.41
C ARG A 73 13.73 4.76 10.09
N GLY A 74 13.90 4.30 8.87
CA GLY A 74 15.18 3.75 8.42
C GLY A 74 15.40 2.29 8.75
N SER A 75 14.44 1.65 9.43
CA SER A 75 14.56 0.25 9.83
C SER A 75 14.37 -0.74 8.67
N LYS A 76 13.71 -0.31 7.60
CA LYS A 76 13.32 -1.13 6.46
C LYS A 76 12.40 -2.28 6.85
N ILE A 77 11.71 -2.17 7.97
CA ILE A 77 10.82 -3.20 8.48
C ILE A 77 9.54 -3.26 7.66
N ILE A 78 9.17 -4.48 7.31
CA ILE A 78 7.84 -4.85 6.83
C ILE A 78 7.45 -6.07 7.65
N SER A 79 6.67 -5.85 8.69
CA SER A 79 6.29 -6.91 9.62
C SER A 79 4.81 -7.21 9.50
N VAL A 80 4.47 -8.43 9.08
CA VAL A 80 3.08 -8.85 8.94
C VAL A 80 2.67 -9.53 10.24
N ASN A 81 1.74 -8.92 10.96
CA ASN A 81 1.43 -9.28 12.33
C ASN A 81 0.02 -9.88 12.47
N GLY A 82 -0.14 -10.73 13.51
CA GLY A 82 -1.43 -11.31 13.83
C GLY A 82 -1.86 -12.36 12.83
N ALA A 83 -3.17 -12.49 12.61
CA ALA A 83 -3.71 -13.51 11.72
C ALA A 83 -3.16 -13.41 10.31
N ALA A 84 -2.81 -12.20 9.85
CA ALA A 84 -2.25 -11.99 8.52
C ALA A 84 -0.89 -12.69 8.36
N ALA A 85 -0.21 -13.01 9.45
CA ALA A 85 1.06 -13.73 9.39
C ALA A 85 0.91 -15.13 8.77
N HIS A 86 -0.31 -15.67 8.71
CA HIS A 86 -0.55 -16.91 7.98
C HIS A 86 -0.44 -16.73 6.47
N CYS A 87 -0.47 -15.50 5.98
CA CYS A 87 -0.51 -15.20 4.55
C CYS A 87 0.83 -14.76 3.99
N ALA A 88 1.85 -14.61 4.83
CA ALA A 88 3.16 -14.14 4.36
C ALA A 88 4.26 -14.67 5.26
N GLU A 89 5.38 -15.04 4.63
CA GLU A 89 6.57 -15.50 5.35
C GLU A 89 7.69 -14.49 5.15
N VAL A 90 8.65 -14.51 6.07
CA VAL A 90 9.85 -13.69 5.94
C VAL A 90 10.52 -13.99 4.59
N GLY A 91 10.85 -12.95 3.86
CA GLY A 91 11.45 -13.07 2.54
C GLY A 91 10.47 -12.97 1.39
N ASP A 92 9.16 -13.09 1.65
CA ASP A 92 8.16 -12.95 0.60
C ASP A 92 8.15 -11.54 0.03
N ILE A 93 7.94 -11.46 -1.26
CA ILE A 93 7.80 -10.17 -1.97
C ILE A 93 6.33 -9.81 -2.00
N VAL A 94 5.99 -8.62 -1.51
CA VAL A 94 4.59 -8.18 -1.45
C VAL A 94 4.44 -6.79 -2.05
N ILE A 95 3.20 -6.48 -2.43
CA ILE A 95 2.80 -5.13 -2.84
C ILE A 95 1.80 -4.67 -1.79
N ILE A 96 2.03 -3.48 -1.23
CA ILE A 96 1.15 -2.90 -0.22
C ILE A 96 0.51 -1.66 -0.82
N ALA A 97 -0.82 -1.62 -0.85
CA ALA A 97 -1.54 -0.55 -1.50
C ALA A 97 -2.65 -0.01 -0.61
N SER A 98 -2.94 1.28 -0.74
CA SER A 98 -4.13 1.85 -0.13
C SER A 98 -4.94 2.56 -1.20
N PHE A 99 -6.24 2.69 -0.94
CA PHE A 99 -7.19 3.25 -1.87
C PHE A 99 -7.97 4.36 -1.19
N VAL A 100 -8.47 5.28 -1.98
CA VAL A 100 -9.21 6.43 -1.46
C VAL A 100 -10.40 6.68 -2.38
N THR A 101 -11.52 7.06 -1.79
CA THR A 101 -12.69 7.45 -2.57
C THR A 101 -12.66 8.95 -2.79
N MET A 102 -13.06 9.37 -3.97
CA MET A 102 -13.12 10.78 -4.33
C MET A 102 -14.15 10.98 -5.43
N SER A 103 -14.47 12.23 -5.71
CA SER A 103 -15.39 12.55 -6.78
C SER A 103 -14.78 12.16 -8.13
N ASP A 104 -15.66 11.95 -9.11
CA ASP A 104 -15.22 11.69 -10.49
C ASP A 104 -14.30 12.80 -11.00
N GLU A 105 -14.61 14.02 -10.67
CA GLU A 105 -13.81 15.16 -11.10
C GLU A 105 -12.39 15.09 -10.54
N GLU A 106 -12.29 14.87 -9.23
CA GLU A 106 -10.97 14.73 -8.58
C GLU A 106 -10.19 13.54 -9.14
N ALA A 107 -10.90 12.43 -9.39
CA ALA A 107 -10.26 11.21 -9.85
C ALA A 107 -9.58 11.38 -11.20
N ARG A 108 -10.11 12.24 -12.06
CA ARG A 108 -9.57 12.39 -13.42
C ARG A 108 -8.18 13.01 -13.45
N THR A 109 -7.80 13.71 -12.39
CA THR A 109 -6.47 14.33 -12.28
C THR A 109 -5.66 13.76 -11.11
N TRP A 110 -6.19 12.74 -10.45
CA TRP A 110 -5.52 12.14 -9.30
C TRP A 110 -4.20 11.48 -9.70
N ARG A 111 -3.19 11.65 -8.84
CA ARG A 111 -1.87 11.03 -9.04
C ARG A 111 -1.49 10.25 -7.79
N PRO A 112 -1.38 8.92 -7.88
CA PRO A 112 -0.97 8.10 -6.74
C PRO A 112 0.51 8.29 -6.43
N LYS A 113 0.88 7.95 -5.19
CA LYS A 113 2.28 7.94 -4.78
C LYS A 113 2.77 6.50 -4.80
N VAL A 114 3.73 6.21 -5.66
CA VAL A 114 4.24 4.86 -5.84
C VAL A 114 5.73 4.83 -5.51
N ALA A 115 6.12 3.90 -4.65
CA ALA A 115 7.52 3.67 -4.32
C ALA A 115 7.91 2.27 -4.79
N TYR A 116 9.03 2.17 -5.47
CA TYR A 116 9.53 0.92 -6.05
C TYR A 116 10.74 0.44 -5.28
N PHE A 117 10.79 -0.85 -5.01
CA PHE A 117 11.82 -1.44 -4.17
C PHE A 117 12.52 -2.60 -4.86
N GLU A 118 13.72 -2.91 -4.38
CA GLU A 118 14.48 -4.09 -4.81
C GLU A 118 15.34 -4.57 -3.65
N GLY A 119 15.84 -5.80 -3.76
CA GLY A 119 16.76 -6.37 -2.78
C GLY A 119 16.20 -6.36 -1.37
N ASP A 120 16.99 -5.89 -0.43
CA ASP A 120 16.60 -5.83 0.98
C ASP A 120 15.91 -4.51 1.29
N ASN A 121 14.81 -4.27 0.62
CA ASN A 121 13.98 -3.08 0.79
C ASN A 121 14.71 -1.78 0.48
N GLU A 122 15.51 -1.83 -0.57
CA GLU A 122 16.14 -0.62 -1.08
C GLU A 122 15.15 0.12 -1.97
N MET A 123 14.84 1.37 -1.64
CA MET A 123 13.92 2.17 -2.44
C MET A 123 14.66 2.68 -3.67
N LYS A 124 14.25 2.18 -4.84
CA LYS A 124 14.89 2.53 -6.11
C LYS A 124 14.48 3.91 -6.58
N ARG A 125 13.19 4.19 -6.50
CA ARG A 125 12.62 5.44 -7.01
C ARG A 125 11.18 5.58 -6.53
N THR A 126 10.68 6.80 -6.66
CA THR A 126 9.26 7.09 -6.45
C THR A 126 8.68 7.63 -7.75
N ALA A 127 7.36 7.50 -7.89
CA ALA A 127 6.66 8.00 -9.07
C ALA A 127 5.25 8.41 -8.69
N LYS A 128 4.60 9.20 -9.54
CA LYS A 128 3.21 9.62 -9.36
C LYS A 128 2.31 9.06 -10.45
N ALA A 129 2.74 7.99 -11.07
CA ALA A 129 1.97 7.33 -12.13
C ALA A 129 2.48 5.91 -12.29
N ILE A 130 1.60 5.05 -12.77
CA ILE A 130 1.97 3.69 -13.17
C ILE A 130 2.30 3.77 -14.67
N PRO A 131 3.42 3.21 -15.09
CA PRO A 131 3.76 3.23 -16.52
C PRO A 131 2.69 2.57 -17.37
N VAL A 132 2.47 3.11 -18.54
CA VAL A 132 1.56 2.48 -19.51
C VAL A 132 2.19 1.17 -19.96
N GLN A 133 1.42 0.11 -19.88
CA GLN A 133 1.90 -1.20 -20.30
C GLN A 133 1.87 -1.26 -21.83
N VAL A 134 2.96 -1.74 -22.39
CA VAL A 134 3.06 -1.92 -23.85
C VAL A 134 3.07 -3.41 -24.18
N ALA A 135 2.65 -3.73 -25.41
CA ALA A 135 2.65 -5.12 -25.88
C ALA A 135 4.09 -5.54 -26.22
N TRP A 136 4.34 -6.83 -26.13
CA TRP A 136 5.62 -7.42 -26.51
C TRP A 136 5.77 -7.52 -28.02
#